data_a551e3ed65baa61a9cbc87139f1cef2b
#
_entry.id   a551e3ed65baa61a9cbc87139f1cef2b
#
_cell.length_a   1.000
_cell.length_b   1.000
_cell.length_c   1.000
_cell.angle_alpha   90.00
_cell.angle_beta   90.00
_cell.angle_gamma   90.00
#
_symmetry.space_group_name_H-M   'P 1'
#
loop_
_entity.id
_entity.type
_entity.pdbx_description
1 polymer ?
#
loop_
_entity_poly.entity_id
_entity_poly.type
_entity_poly.pdbx_seq_one_letter_code
_entity_poly.pdbx_strand_id
1 'polypeptide(L)'
;MWRKWYNTYILCELGAKYIMSALTKIFGTHSDRELKRITPLVDKVESYRDEMKALSDEELRGKTKEYKERLEKGETLDDLLPEAYATVREAASRVLGMEHYRVQIIGGIILHQGRIAEMKTGEGKTLVSTLPAYLNALEGKGVYIVTVNDYLAKRDSEWMGKVHEFLGLTVGVVLNDMSNDERRDAYNCDITYITNNELGFDYLRDNMVIYKEQLVQRGLHYAIIDEVDSVLIDEARTPLIISGQSGKSTKLYEACDILAQQLTRGEDVPEYSKMDAIMGIEQEETGDFIVNEKDKLVNLTQQGVEKVEKFFHIDNLADPENLEIQHNVILALRAHYLMFRDQDYVVKEDQVMIVDEFTGRIMPGRRYSDGLHQAIEAKEHVKVKRESKTLATITFQNFFNKFEKKAGMTGTALTEEKEFRDIYGMDVIEIPTNRPIARIDHQDAVYKTKKEKFKAVVEEVKEAHEKGQPVLVGTITIETSELISGMLKREGIPHTVLNAKFHEQEAEIVAQAGQHGAVTIATNMAGRGTDIKLDEDAREAGGLKIIGTERHESRRDAYD
;
A
#
# COMPACT_ATOMS: atom_id res chain seq x y z
N MET A 1 -9.68 45.49 -6.56
CA MET A 1 -9.74 45.05 -5.16
C MET A 1 -9.11 43.67 -4.96
N TRP A 2 -9.41 42.66 -5.77
CA TRP A 2 -8.87 41.27 -5.68
C TRP A 2 -7.33 41.18 -5.79
N ARG A 3 -6.66 41.92 -6.67
CA ARG A 3 -5.19 41.90 -6.81
C ARG A 3 -4.44 42.43 -5.57
N LYS A 4 -5.02 43.38 -4.83
CA LYS A 4 -4.44 43.86 -3.57
C LYS A 4 -4.53 42.84 -2.45
N TRP A 5 -5.65 42.09 -2.36
CA TRP A 5 -5.85 41.02 -1.38
C TRP A 5 -4.91 39.84 -1.64
N TYR A 6 -4.76 39.44 -2.89
CA TYR A 6 -3.88 38.33 -3.28
C TYR A 6 -2.40 38.65 -2.96
N ASN A 7 -1.94 39.86 -3.26
CA ASN A 7 -0.56 40.27 -2.92
C ASN A 7 -0.34 40.42 -1.41
N THR A 8 -1.34 40.83 -0.64
CA THR A 8 -1.24 40.92 0.82
C THR A 8 -1.22 39.50 1.46
N TYR A 9 -1.96 38.56 0.90
CA TYR A 9 -1.96 37.17 1.35
C TYR A 9 -0.59 36.49 1.12
N ILE A 10 -0.02 36.66 -0.07
CA ILE A 10 1.32 36.16 -0.42
C ILE A 10 2.42 36.80 0.45
N LEU A 11 2.33 38.10 0.72
CA LEU A 11 3.28 38.77 1.59
C LEU A 11 3.17 38.37 3.06
N CYS A 12 1.96 38.05 3.55
CA CYS A 12 1.76 37.46 4.88
C CYS A 12 2.30 36.04 4.97
N GLU A 13 2.07 35.19 3.96
CA GLU A 13 2.63 33.84 3.93
C GLU A 13 4.15 33.82 3.84
N LEU A 14 4.74 34.68 2.99
CA LEU A 14 6.19 34.83 2.89
C LEU A 14 6.79 35.39 4.18
N GLY A 15 6.13 36.35 4.82
CA GLY A 15 6.54 36.91 6.11
C GLY A 15 6.46 35.84 7.23
N ALA A 16 5.38 35.06 7.28
CA ALA A 16 5.23 33.97 8.24
C ALA A 16 6.26 32.86 8.04
N LYS A 17 6.56 32.49 6.79
CA LYS A 17 7.62 31.53 6.46
C LYS A 17 9.02 32.05 6.85
N TYR A 18 9.29 33.35 6.66
CA TYR A 18 10.56 33.94 7.06
C TYR A 18 10.73 34.01 8.58
N ILE A 19 9.68 34.35 9.32
CA ILE A 19 9.68 34.38 10.79
C ILE A 19 9.80 32.97 11.34
N MET A 20 9.09 31.99 10.78
CA MET A 20 9.22 30.58 11.15
C MET A 20 10.63 30.05 10.87
N SER A 21 11.24 30.38 9.73
CA SER A 21 12.62 30.01 9.42
C SER A 21 13.64 30.64 10.37
N ALA A 22 13.43 31.89 10.81
CA ALA A 22 14.29 32.54 11.80
C ALA A 22 14.12 31.95 13.21
N LEU A 23 12.89 31.62 13.61
CA LEU A 23 12.60 30.96 14.88
C LEU A 23 13.15 29.53 14.92
N THR A 24 13.04 28.77 13.84
CA THR A 24 13.62 27.43 13.72
C THR A 24 15.16 27.45 13.81
N LYS A 25 15.81 28.47 13.27
CA LYS A 25 17.27 28.63 13.41
C LYS A 25 17.70 28.90 14.86
N ILE A 26 16.85 29.55 15.67
CA ILE A 26 17.17 29.91 17.07
C ILE A 26 16.76 28.78 18.04
N PHE A 27 15.59 28.19 17.84
CA PHE A 27 14.98 27.22 18.78
C PHE A 27 15.08 25.77 18.31
N GLY A 28 15.59 25.49 17.12
CA GLY A 28 15.61 24.17 16.49
C GLY A 28 14.22 23.73 15.98
N THR A 29 14.19 22.66 15.22
CA THR A 29 12.96 22.00 14.75
C THR A 29 12.25 21.27 15.91
N HIS A 30 11.05 20.75 15.65
CA HIS A 30 10.39 19.85 16.60
C HIS A 30 11.26 18.62 16.89
N SER A 31 11.80 18.00 15.84
CA SER A 31 12.70 16.86 15.95
C SER A 31 13.95 17.19 16.79
N ASP A 32 14.60 18.32 16.58
CA ASP A 32 15.79 18.73 17.36
C ASP A 32 15.52 18.81 18.88
N ARG A 33 14.35 19.31 19.26
CA ARG A 33 13.95 19.41 20.67
C ARG A 33 13.66 18.04 21.28
N GLU A 34 13.00 17.17 20.54
CA GLU A 34 12.72 15.81 21.00
C GLU A 34 13.99 14.96 21.09
N LEU A 35 14.91 15.09 20.14
CA LEU A 35 16.22 14.44 20.19
C LEU A 35 17.02 14.86 21.42
N LYS A 36 17.02 16.16 21.78
CA LYS A 36 17.64 16.64 23.02
C LYS A 36 16.99 16.03 24.27
N ARG A 37 15.67 15.86 24.27
CA ARG A 37 14.93 15.24 25.38
C ARG A 37 15.26 13.76 25.54
N ILE A 38 15.51 13.05 24.43
CA ILE A 38 15.83 11.63 24.41
C ILE A 38 17.30 11.36 24.73
N THR A 39 18.20 12.30 24.47
CA THR A 39 19.65 12.15 24.64
C THR A 39 20.06 11.53 25.98
N PRO A 40 19.55 11.97 27.16
CA PRO A 40 19.90 11.36 28.42
C PRO A 40 19.55 9.87 28.52
N LEU A 41 18.45 9.46 27.89
CA LEU A 41 18.04 8.06 27.84
C LEU A 41 18.97 7.23 26.95
N VAL A 42 19.41 7.78 25.82
CA VAL A 42 20.41 7.16 24.96
C VAL A 42 21.73 6.97 25.68
N ASP A 43 22.21 8.01 26.41
CA ASP A 43 23.41 7.94 27.21
C ASP A 43 23.33 6.84 28.28
N LYS A 44 22.15 6.68 28.88
CA LYS A 44 21.90 5.62 29.84
C LYS A 44 21.96 4.22 29.21
N VAL A 45 21.39 4.04 27.99
CA VAL A 45 21.53 2.78 27.25
C VAL A 45 22.99 2.47 26.98
N GLU A 46 23.77 3.45 26.52
CA GLU A 46 25.19 3.27 26.22
C GLU A 46 26.03 2.99 27.46
N SER A 47 25.63 3.49 28.63
CA SER A 47 26.34 3.23 29.89
C SER A 47 26.33 1.76 30.32
N TYR A 48 25.37 0.96 29.88
CA TYR A 48 25.31 -0.48 30.16
C TYR A 48 26.14 -1.34 29.19
N ARG A 49 26.80 -0.75 28.20
CA ARG A 49 27.54 -1.49 27.17
C ARG A 49 28.58 -2.45 27.74
N ASP A 50 29.45 -1.97 28.58
CA ASP A 50 30.56 -2.77 29.15
C ASP A 50 30.04 -3.86 30.09
N GLU A 51 28.99 -3.57 30.85
CA GLU A 51 28.31 -4.54 31.71
C GLU A 51 27.76 -5.70 30.89
N MET A 52 26.97 -5.40 29.82
CA MET A 52 26.39 -6.45 28.97
C MET A 52 27.45 -7.25 28.22
N LYS A 53 28.52 -6.59 27.79
CA LYS A 53 29.64 -7.23 27.10
C LYS A 53 30.42 -8.20 27.99
N ALA A 54 30.45 -7.97 29.32
CA ALA A 54 31.11 -8.83 30.27
C ALA A 54 30.33 -10.10 30.61
N LEU A 55 29.02 -10.16 30.27
CA LEU A 55 28.16 -11.31 30.55
C LEU A 55 28.49 -12.49 29.61
N SER A 56 28.38 -13.71 30.12
CA SER A 56 28.36 -14.92 29.30
C SER A 56 27.07 -14.99 28.45
N ASP A 57 27.03 -15.86 27.47
CA ASP A 57 25.82 -16.07 26.66
C ASP A 57 24.63 -16.52 27.51
N GLU A 58 24.85 -17.35 28.52
CA GLU A 58 23.81 -17.82 29.44
C GLU A 58 23.28 -16.70 30.32
N GLU A 59 24.17 -15.87 30.85
CA GLU A 59 23.83 -14.71 31.68
C GLU A 59 23.06 -13.66 30.86
N LEU A 60 23.49 -13.40 29.62
CA LEU A 60 22.81 -12.47 28.72
C LEU A 60 21.38 -12.95 28.35
N ARG A 61 21.23 -14.23 28.08
CA ARG A 61 19.90 -14.87 27.86
C ARG A 61 19.03 -14.81 29.11
N GLY A 62 19.63 -14.97 30.27
CA GLY A 62 18.98 -14.90 31.59
C GLY A 62 18.35 -13.53 31.88
N LYS A 63 18.83 -12.46 31.26
CA LYS A 63 18.26 -11.12 31.36
C LYS A 63 16.80 -11.04 30.95
N THR A 64 16.37 -11.79 29.95
CA THR A 64 14.95 -11.83 29.52
C THR A 64 14.05 -12.30 30.65
N LYS A 65 14.45 -13.33 31.40
CA LYS A 65 13.68 -13.82 32.55
C LYS A 65 13.67 -12.79 33.67
N GLU A 66 14.83 -12.19 33.96
CA GLU A 66 14.96 -11.11 34.95
C GLU A 66 14.04 -9.94 34.68
N TYR A 67 13.98 -9.48 33.43
CA TYR A 67 13.10 -8.38 33.01
C TYR A 67 11.61 -8.73 33.15
N LYS A 68 11.20 -9.94 32.76
CA LYS A 68 9.83 -10.42 32.94
C LYS A 68 9.43 -10.44 34.43
N GLU A 69 10.30 -10.92 35.29
CA GLU A 69 10.08 -10.93 36.75
C GLU A 69 10.00 -9.51 37.35
N ARG A 70 10.77 -8.55 36.82
CA ARG A 70 10.70 -7.14 37.22
C ARG A 70 9.40 -6.48 36.79
N LEU A 71 8.91 -6.79 35.61
CA LEU A 71 7.57 -6.35 35.16
C LEU A 71 6.45 -6.89 36.06
N GLU A 72 6.52 -8.17 36.46
CA GLU A 72 5.56 -8.77 37.37
C GLU A 72 5.60 -8.10 38.77
N LYS A 73 6.73 -7.57 39.17
CA LYS A 73 6.91 -6.82 40.43
C LYS A 73 6.50 -5.35 40.34
N GLY A 74 6.05 -4.90 39.15
CA GLY A 74 5.48 -3.57 38.97
C GLY A 74 6.39 -2.53 38.33
N GLU A 75 7.59 -2.89 37.86
CA GLU A 75 8.40 -2.01 37.01
C GLU A 75 7.71 -1.84 35.65
N THR A 76 7.96 -0.72 34.98
CA THR A 76 7.42 -0.42 33.66
C THR A 76 8.41 -0.76 32.55
N LEU A 77 7.92 -0.85 31.30
CA LEU A 77 8.80 -0.99 30.13
C LEU A 77 9.78 0.19 30.01
N ASP A 78 9.36 1.40 30.37
CA ASP A 78 10.23 2.58 30.37
C ASP A 78 11.37 2.46 31.38
N ASP A 79 11.13 1.86 32.56
CA ASP A 79 12.17 1.61 33.57
C ASP A 79 13.21 0.59 33.05
N LEU A 80 12.74 -0.44 32.31
CA LEU A 80 13.59 -1.50 31.76
C LEU A 80 14.31 -1.09 30.47
N LEU A 81 13.83 -0.10 29.74
CA LEU A 81 14.30 0.26 28.40
C LEU A 81 15.82 0.38 28.31
N PRO A 82 16.53 1.11 29.18
CA PRO A 82 17.98 1.27 29.05
C PRO A 82 18.74 -0.06 29.09
N GLU A 83 18.43 -0.91 30.05
CA GLU A 83 19.08 -2.23 30.20
C GLU A 83 18.66 -3.19 29.08
N ALA A 84 17.37 -3.22 28.76
CA ALA A 84 16.84 -4.09 27.71
C ALA A 84 17.45 -3.76 26.35
N TYR A 85 17.56 -2.47 26.00
CA TYR A 85 18.19 -2.05 24.75
C TYR A 85 19.69 -2.38 24.70
N ALA A 86 20.39 -2.22 25.81
CA ALA A 86 21.78 -2.65 25.91
C ALA A 86 21.93 -4.18 25.73
N THR A 87 21.00 -4.96 26.28
CA THR A 87 20.94 -6.42 26.10
C THR A 87 20.77 -6.81 24.64
N VAL A 88 19.79 -6.19 23.92
CA VAL A 88 19.57 -6.44 22.49
C VAL A 88 20.78 -6.01 21.66
N ARG A 89 21.38 -4.88 21.98
CA ARG A 89 22.58 -4.36 21.31
C ARG A 89 23.73 -5.35 21.37
N GLU A 90 24.00 -5.91 22.55
CA GLU A 90 25.04 -6.93 22.74
C GLU A 90 24.67 -8.25 22.05
N ALA A 91 23.43 -8.70 22.15
CA ALA A 91 22.97 -9.89 21.47
C ALA A 91 23.11 -9.77 19.94
N ALA A 92 22.74 -8.63 19.36
CA ALA A 92 22.90 -8.37 17.93
C ALA A 92 24.38 -8.34 17.51
N SER A 93 25.26 -7.80 18.36
CA SER A 93 26.71 -7.82 18.13
C SER A 93 27.24 -9.26 18.08
N ARG A 94 26.81 -10.12 19.02
CA ARG A 94 27.27 -11.53 19.08
C ARG A 94 26.70 -12.38 17.92
N VAL A 95 25.41 -12.24 17.64
CA VAL A 95 24.69 -13.13 16.71
C VAL A 95 24.84 -12.70 15.26
N LEU A 96 24.81 -11.37 15.00
CA LEU A 96 24.83 -10.81 13.66
C LEU A 96 26.16 -10.10 13.31
N GLY A 97 27.04 -9.88 14.30
CA GLY A 97 28.21 -9.00 14.12
C GLY A 97 27.84 -7.51 13.96
N MET A 98 26.62 -7.12 14.37
CA MET A 98 26.08 -5.78 14.21
C MET A 98 25.78 -5.15 15.57
N GLU A 99 26.56 -4.18 15.97
CA GLU A 99 26.28 -3.37 17.14
C GLU A 99 25.48 -2.12 16.71
N HIS A 100 24.34 -1.85 17.38
CA HIS A 100 23.52 -0.68 17.08
C HIS A 100 24.28 0.62 17.27
N TYR A 101 24.19 1.50 16.28
CA TYR A 101 24.71 2.87 16.38
C TYR A 101 23.82 3.73 17.28
N ARG A 102 24.38 4.82 17.77
CA ARG A 102 23.65 5.78 18.60
C ARG A 102 22.34 6.27 17.96
N VAL A 103 22.36 6.59 16.67
CA VAL A 103 21.18 7.03 15.92
C VAL A 103 20.12 5.92 15.81
N GLN A 104 20.54 4.66 15.78
CA GLN A 104 19.63 3.51 15.76
C GLN A 104 18.98 3.29 17.14
N ILE A 105 19.69 3.53 18.23
CA ILE A 105 19.11 3.54 19.57
C ILE A 105 18.05 4.62 19.69
N ILE A 106 18.30 5.82 19.17
CA ILE A 106 17.32 6.90 19.10
C ILE A 106 16.07 6.44 18.35
N GLY A 107 16.24 5.84 17.17
CA GLY A 107 15.13 5.27 16.39
C GLY A 107 14.30 4.26 17.18
N GLY A 108 14.96 3.34 17.89
CA GLY A 108 14.30 2.37 18.75
C GLY A 108 13.49 3.01 19.87
N ILE A 109 13.97 4.09 20.47
CA ILE A 109 13.24 4.85 21.51
C ILE A 109 12.00 5.53 20.92
N ILE A 110 12.13 6.17 19.78
CA ILE A 110 10.99 6.81 19.06
C ILE A 110 9.91 5.77 18.74
N LEU A 111 10.30 4.60 18.22
CA LEU A 111 9.36 3.51 17.94
C LEU A 111 8.67 3.00 19.23
N HIS A 112 9.41 2.85 20.33
CA HIS A 112 8.81 2.45 21.60
C HIS A 112 7.77 3.46 22.10
N GLN A 113 7.98 4.75 21.84
CA GLN A 113 7.03 5.82 22.18
C GLN A 113 5.76 5.85 21.32
N GLY A 114 5.61 4.96 20.33
CA GLY A 114 4.47 4.94 19.44
C GLY A 114 4.48 6.07 18.40
N ARG A 115 5.65 6.47 17.96
CA ARG A 115 5.88 7.58 17.02
C ARG A 115 6.51 7.07 15.72
N ILE A 116 6.68 7.93 14.75
CA ILE A 116 7.33 7.62 13.49
C ILE A 116 8.79 8.06 13.51
N ALA A 117 9.69 7.12 13.28
CA ALA A 117 11.12 7.36 13.12
C ALA A 117 11.42 7.56 11.62
N GLU A 118 11.69 8.79 11.20
CA GLU A 118 12.21 9.04 9.85
C GLU A 118 13.72 8.85 9.86
N MET A 119 14.16 7.74 9.25
CA MET A 119 15.56 7.39 9.07
C MET A 119 15.84 7.17 7.59
N LYS A 120 16.88 7.79 7.07
CA LYS A 120 17.22 7.68 5.65
C LYS A 120 17.48 6.23 5.24
N THR A 121 17.23 5.92 3.98
CA THR A 121 17.50 4.60 3.41
C THR A 121 18.96 4.20 3.63
N GLY A 122 19.19 2.94 4.00
CA GLY A 122 20.53 2.45 4.33
C GLY A 122 20.99 2.67 5.78
N GLU A 123 20.21 3.34 6.64
CA GLU A 123 20.53 3.55 8.07
C GLU A 123 20.22 2.33 8.97
N GLY A 124 19.77 1.22 8.38
CA GLY A 124 19.55 -0.04 9.10
C GLY A 124 18.28 -0.09 9.93
N LYS A 125 17.16 0.44 9.40
CA LYS A 125 15.84 0.42 10.04
C LYS A 125 15.42 -0.98 10.53
N THR A 126 15.71 -2.02 9.76
CA THR A 126 15.44 -3.42 10.14
C THR A 126 16.09 -3.81 11.47
N LEU A 127 17.34 -3.40 11.68
CA LEU A 127 18.04 -3.64 12.95
C LEU A 127 17.46 -2.80 14.10
N VAL A 128 17.04 -1.57 13.81
CA VAL A 128 16.41 -0.67 14.80
C VAL A 128 15.15 -1.29 15.39
N SER A 129 14.32 -1.93 14.57
CA SER A 129 13.07 -2.55 15.02
C SER A 129 13.25 -3.64 16.07
N THR A 130 14.43 -4.26 16.16
CA THR A 130 14.73 -5.29 17.17
C THR A 130 14.67 -4.75 18.60
N LEU A 131 15.04 -3.49 18.80
CA LEU A 131 15.06 -2.85 20.12
C LEU A 131 13.64 -2.75 20.72
N PRO A 132 12.68 -2.02 20.13
CA PRO A 132 11.35 -1.92 20.68
C PRO A 132 10.56 -3.25 20.58
N ALA A 133 10.85 -4.09 19.60
CA ALA A 133 10.22 -5.40 19.48
C ALA A 133 10.53 -6.28 20.68
N TYR A 134 11.80 -6.40 21.06
CA TYR A 134 12.23 -7.14 22.25
C TYR A 134 11.59 -6.59 23.52
N LEU A 135 11.71 -5.29 23.76
CA LEU A 135 11.20 -4.66 24.97
C LEU A 135 9.69 -4.87 25.15
N ASN A 136 8.91 -4.63 24.11
CA ASN A 136 7.46 -4.77 24.19
C ASN A 136 6.99 -6.23 24.19
N ALA A 137 7.78 -7.16 23.65
CA ALA A 137 7.49 -8.60 23.71
C ALA A 137 7.60 -9.17 25.12
N LEU A 138 8.33 -8.51 26.04
CA LEU A 138 8.45 -8.95 27.42
C LEU A 138 7.12 -8.99 28.18
N GLU A 139 6.11 -8.21 27.75
CA GLU A 139 4.77 -8.26 28.33
C GLU A 139 3.98 -9.51 27.94
N GLY A 140 4.44 -10.29 26.97
CA GLY A 140 3.76 -11.52 26.51
C GLY A 140 2.46 -11.28 25.73
N LYS A 141 2.17 -10.07 25.30
CA LYS A 141 0.93 -9.71 24.56
C LYS A 141 1.07 -9.81 23.05
N GLY A 142 2.27 -9.97 22.53
CA GLY A 142 2.58 -10.05 21.10
C GLY A 142 2.95 -8.73 20.47
N VAL A 143 4.00 -8.79 19.65
CA VAL A 143 4.50 -7.67 18.85
C VAL A 143 4.45 -8.06 17.38
N TYR A 144 3.93 -7.18 16.54
CA TYR A 144 3.85 -7.37 15.10
C TYR A 144 4.85 -6.48 14.39
N ILE A 145 5.72 -7.07 13.56
CA ILE A 145 6.57 -6.34 12.62
C ILE A 145 5.90 -6.42 11.27
N VAL A 146 5.35 -5.29 10.83
CA VAL A 146 4.54 -5.21 9.60
C VAL A 146 5.39 -4.71 8.44
N THR A 147 5.43 -5.48 7.36
CA THR A 147 6.17 -5.17 6.14
C THR A 147 5.24 -5.08 4.92
N VAL A 148 5.77 -4.66 3.77
CA VAL A 148 4.98 -4.47 2.55
C VAL A 148 4.83 -5.73 1.68
N ASN A 149 5.67 -6.75 1.87
CA ASN A 149 5.60 -8.01 1.10
C ASN A 149 6.15 -9.22 1.86
N ASP A 150 5.77 -10.41 1.41
CA ASP A 150 6.12 -11.69 2.03
C ASP A 150 7.63 -11.97 2.02
N TYR A 151 8.33 -11.50 1.00
CA TYR A 151 9.79 -11.67 0.92
C TYR A 151 10.49 -10.95 2.07
N LEU A 152 10.11 -9.69 2.34
CA LEU A 152 10.68 -8.91 3.46
C LEU A 152 10.29 -9.52 4.79
N ALA A 153 9.03 -9.94 4.96
CA ALA A 153 8.58 -10.59 6.19
C ALA A 153 9.41 -11.84 6.50
N LYS A 154 9.62 -12.70 5.51
CA LYS A 154 10.44 -13.91 5.64
C LYS A 154 11.91 -13.60 5.90
N ARG A 155 12.53 -12.76 5.08
CA ARG A 155 13.94 -12.36 5.19
C ARG A 155 14.23 -11.79 6.58
N ASP A 156 13.41 -10.85 7.03
CA ASP A 156 13.64 -10.13 8.27
C ASP A 156 13.37 -11.02 9.49
N SER A 157 12.39 -11.92 9.44
CA SER A 157 12.16 -12.90 10.49
C SER A 157 13.33 -13.87 10.64
N GLU A 158 13.89 -14.36 9.53
CA GLU A 158 15.05 -15.27 9.53
C GLU A 158 16.35 -14.57 9.96
N TRP A 159 16.49 -13.30 9.66
CA TRP A 159 17.71 -12.53 9.95
C TRP A 159 17.67 -11.93 11.37
N MET A 160 16.68 -11.09 11.67
CA MET A 160 16.55 -10.44 12.99
C MET A 160 16.01 -11.40 14.05
N GLY A 161 15.24 -12.41 13.64
CA GLY A 161 14.74 -13.45 14.54
C GLY A 161 15.82 -14.15 15.33
N LYS A 162 17.02 -14.31 14.76
CA LYS A 162 18.18 -14.89 15.45
C LYS A 162 18.55 -14.15 16.75
N VAL A 163 18.38 -12.83 16.78
CA VAL A 163 18.64 -12.02 17.98
C VAL A 163 17.61 -12.30 19.06
N HIS A 164 16.34 -12.33 18.67
CA HIS A 164 15.23 -12.59 19.61
C HIS A 164 15.24 -14.01 20.14
N GLU A 165 15.48 -14.99 19.29
CA GLU A 165 15.61 -16.40 19.67
C GLU A 165 16.82 -16.62 20.58
N PHE A 166 17.95 -15.97 20.30
CA PHE A 166 19.11 -16.01 21.18
C PHE A 166 18.77 -15.50 22.57
N LEU A 167 17.93 -14.49 22.70
CA LEU A 167 17.46 -13.94 23.97
C LEU A 167 16.28 -14.71 24.59
N GLY A 168 15.86 -15.82 23.97
CA GLY A 168 14.82 -16.70 24.50
C GLY A 168 13.38 -16.31 24.17
N LEU A 169 13.17 -15.42 23.18
CA LEU A 169 11.85 -15.10 22.63
C LEU A 169 11.52 -16.00 21.44
N THR A 170 10.23 -16.23 21.21
CA THR A 170 9.72 -16.95 20.03
C THR A 170 9.43 -15.98 18.90
N VAL A 171 9.77 -16.39 17.67
CA VAL A 171 9.56 -15.61 16.45
C VAL A 171 8.74 -16.41 15.46
N GLY A 172 7.67 -15.79 14.94
CA GLY A 172 6.82 -16.35 13.89
C GLY A 172 6.81 -15.45 12.66
N VAL A 173 6.46 -16.04 11.53
CA VAL A 173 6.19 -15.34 10.27
C VAL A 173 4.87 -15.83 9.70
N VAL A 174 4.04 -14.91 9.22
CA VAL A 174 2.80 -15.24 8.52
C VAL A 174 2.96 -14.86 7.06
N LEU A 175 2.77 -15.87 6.18
CA LEU A 175 2.86 -15.75 4.73
C LEU A 175 1.52 -16.12 4.08
N ASN A 176 1.35 -15.73 2.84
CA ASN A 176 0.09 -15.86 2.11
C ASN A 176 -0.44 -17.32 2.01
N ASP A 177 0.43 -18.29 1.82
CA ASP A 177 0.10 -19.71 1.56
C ASP A 177 -0.08 -20.59 2.81
N MET A 178 0.00 -20.00 4.02
CA MET A 178 -0.09 -20.73 5.28
C MET A 178 -1.52 -21.11 5.64
N SER A 179 -1.68 -22.32 6.22
CA SER A 179 -2.92 -22.78 6.83
C SER A 179 -3.28 -21.98 8.10
N ASN A 180 -4.55 -22.09 8.54
CA ASN A 180 -5.00 -21.41 9.76
C ASN A 180 -4.26 -21.88 11.02
N ASP A 181 -3.87 -23.13 11.10
CA ASP A 181 -3.13 -23.66 12.25
C ASP A 181 -1.70 -23.09 12.29
N GLU A 182 -1.01 -23.08 11.16
CA GLU A 182 0.32 -22.45 11.04
C GLU A 182 0.27 -20.95 11.34
N ARG A 183 -0.77 -20.26 10.87
CA ARG A 183 -0.99 -18.83 11.20
C ARG A 183 -1.19 -18.62 12.70
N ARG A 184 -2.02 -19.46 13.34
CA ARG A 184 -2.28 -19.40 14.79
C ARG A 184 -1.00 -19.60 15.59
N ASP A 185 -0.18 -20.56 15.22
CA ASP A 185 1.11 -20.82 15.86
C ASP A 185 2.04 -19.62 15.70
N ALA A 186 2.11 -19.01 14.52
CA ALA A 186 2.91 -17.81 14.27
C ALA A 186 2.41 -16.59 15.06
N TYR A 187 1.10 -16.38 15.16
CA TYR A 187 0.53 -15.27 15.96
C TYR A 187 0.73 -15.47 17.47
N ASN A 188 0.88 -16.70 17.93
CA ASN A 188 1.16 -17.02 19.34
C ASN A 188 2.63 -16.83 19.73
N CYS A 189 3.52 -16.59 18.78
CA CYS A 189 4.91 -16.21 19.06
C CYS A 189 4.99 -14.84 19.75
N ASP A 190 6.08 -14.57 20.45
CA ASP A 190 6.33 -13.29 21.10
C ASP A 190 6.42 -12.14 20.09
N ILE A 191 7.03 -12.42 18.92
CA ILE A 191 7.19 -11.48 17.81
C ILE A 191 6.76 -12.16 16.53
N THR A 192 5.89 -11.50 15.76
CA THR A 192 5.36 -12.02 14.49
C THR A 192 5.66 -11.05 13.36
N TYR A 193 6.36 -11.53 12.34
CA TYR A 193 6.59 -10.80 11.08
C TYR A 193 5.46 -11.11 10.11
N ILE A 194 4.89 -10.10 9.48
CA ILE A 194 3.70 -10.24 8.63
C ILE A 194 3.57 -9.07 7.67
N THR A 195 2.88 -9.27 6.55
CA THR A 195 2.50 -8.16 5.68
C THR A 195 1.26 -7.44 6.18
N ASN A 196 1.12 -6.16 5.83
CA ASN A 196 -0.06 -5.35 6.15
C ASN A 196 -1.34 -6.01 5.62
N ASN A 197 -1.32 -6.56 4.41
CA ASN A 197 -2.45 -7.22 3.77
C ASN A 197 -2.87 -8.48 4.53
N GLU A 198 -1.94 -9.41 4.80
CA GLU A 198 -2.24 -10.65 5.52
C GLU A 198 -2.78 -10.37 6.92
N LEU A 199 -2.17 -9.42 7.63
CA LEU A 199 -2.60 -9.01 8.96
C LEU A 199 -4.05 -8.48 8.96
N GLY A 200 -4.39 -7.63 8.00
CA GLY A 200 -5.73 -7.07 7.88
C GLY A 200 -6.76 -8.08 7.37
N PHE A 201 -6.38 -8.96 6.45
CA PHE A 201 -7.27 -10.04 5.99
C PHE A 201 -7.53 -11.10 7.07
N ASP A 202 -6.52 -11.45 7.88
CA ASP A 202 -6.72 -12.35 9.02
C ASP A 202 -7.67 -11.73 10.05
N TYR A 203 -7.55 -10.41 10.29
CA TYR A 203 -8.51 -9.70 11.13
C TYR A 203 -9.94 -9.80 10.59
N LEU A 204 -10.14 -9.60 9.28
CA LEU A 204 -11.46 -9.76 8.67
C LEU A 204 -11.96 -11.20 8.76
N ARG A 205 -11.12 -12.20 8.48
CA ARG A 205 -11.46 -13.62 8.59
C ARG A 205 -11.86 -13.99 10.01
N ASP A 206 -11.13 -13.54 11.01
CA ASP A 206 -11.43 -13.76 12.43
C ASP A 206 -12.78 -13.17 12.84
N ASN A 207 -13.19 -12.04 12.25
CA ASN A 207 -14.51 -11.44 12.50
C ASN A 207 -15.67 -12.17 11.77
N MET A 208 -15.37 -13.16 10.93
CA MET A 208 -16.37 -13.95 10.20
C MET A 208 -16.54 -15.37 10.79
N VAL A 209 -15.68 -15.80 11.71
CA VAL A 209 -15.76 -17.13 12.32
C VAL A 209 -16.93 -17.23 13.31
N ILE A 210 -17.43 -18.43 13.50
CA ILE A 210 -18.54 -18.72 14.41
C ILE A 210 -18.05 -19.13 15.80
N TYR A 211 -16.93 -19.88 15.85
CA TYR A 211 -16.38 -20.40 17.08
C TYR A 211 -15.05 -19.75 17.43
N LYS A 212 -14.81 -19.49 18.72
CA LYS A 212 -13.61 -18.85 19.24
C LYS A 212 -12.32 -19.59 18.87
N GLU A 213 -12.39 -20.92 18.80
CA GLU A 213 -11.27 -21.80 18.46
C GLU A 213 -10.80 -21.63 17.00
N GLN A 214 -11.63 -21.02 16.16
CA GLN A 214 -11.30 -20.73 14.76
C GLN A 214 -10.49 -19.44 14.59
N LEU A 215 -10.40 -18.59 15.63
CA LEU A 215 -9.59 -17.38 15.59
C LEU A 215 -8.11 -17.74 15.42
N VAL A 216 -7.42 -16.99 14.57
CA VAL A 216 -5.98 -17.14 14.37
C VAL A 216 -5.17 -16.07 15.11
N GLN A 217 -5.71 -14.84 15.20
CA GLN A 217 -5.07 -13.73 15.91
C GLN A 217 -5.38 -13.77 17.41
N ARG A 218 -4.45 -13.31 18.23
CA ARG A 218 -4.64 -13.25 19.69
C ARG A 218 -4.93 -11.86 20.25
N GLY A 219 -4.68 -10.80 19.51
CA GLY A 219 -4.88 -9.43 19.93
C GLY A 219 -4.02 -8.46 19.15
N LEU A 220 -4.36 -7.18 19.20
CA LEU A 220 -3.69 -6.10 18.49
C LEU A 220 -2.99 -5.20 19.50
N HIS A 221 -1.90 -5.69 20.10
CA HIS A 221 -1.20 -4.97 21.16
C HIS A 221 -0.24 -3.93 20.60
N TYR A 222 0.82 -4.34 19.92
CA TYR A 222 1.84 -3.41 19.41
C TYR A 222 2.25 -3.76 17.98
N ALA A 223 2.16 -2.80 17.08
CA ALA A 223 2.64 -2.90 15.70
C ALA A 223 3.79 -1.93 15.44
N ILE A 224 4.87 -2.45 14.86
CA ILE A 224 5.97 -1.68 14.27
C ILE A 224 5.82 -1.81 12.76
N ILE A 225 5.54 -0.71 12.07
CA ILE A 225 5.23 -0.70 10.64
C ILE A 225 6.46 -0.20 9.89
N ASP A 226 7.05 -1.08 9.09
CA ASP A 226 8.11 -0.70 8.16
C ASP A 226 7.52 -0.09 6.89
N GLU A 227 8.23 0.85 6.29
CA GLU A 227 7.73 1.68 5.18
C GLU A 227 6.32 2.25 5.47
N VAL A 228 6.20 2.87 6.64
CA VAL A 228 4.91 3.31 7.21
C VAL A 228 4.13 4.26 6.32
N ASP A 229 4.78 5.06 5.52
CA ASP A 229 4.17 5.95 4.52
C ASP A 229 3.49 5.16 3.38
N SER A 230 4.12 4.09 2.88
CA SER A 230 3.47 3.18 1.95
C SER A 230 2.22 2.55 2.55
N VAL A 231 2.36 1.95 3.73
CA VAL A 231 1.29 1.17 4.37
C VAL A 231 0.13 2.05 4.81
N LEU A 232 0.41 3.17 5.49
CA LEU A 232 -0.64 3.98 6.13
C LEU A 232 -1.13 5.16 5.29
N ILE A 233 -0.42 5.55 4.24
CA ILE A 233 -0.85 6.64 3.34
C ILE A 233 -1.22 6.08 1.98
N ASP A 234 -0.30 5.45 1.24
CA ASP A 234 -0.54 5.04 -0.14
C ASP A 234 -1.53 3.90 -0.25
N GLU A 235 -1.28 2.78 0.41
CA GLU A 235 -2.15 1.61 0.37
C GLU A 235 -3.46 1.83 1.14
N ALA A 236 -3.47 2.74 2.10
CA ALA A 236 -4.65 3.03 2.91
C ALA A 236 -5.83 3.65 2.13
N ARG A 237 -5.61 4.08 0.90
CA ARG A 237 -6.65 4.61 0.01
C ARG A 237 -7.66 3.55 -0.43
N THR A 238 -7.27 2.28 -0.44
CA THR A 238 -8.14 1.17 -0.81
C THR A 238 -8.47 0.31 0.40
N PRO A 239 -9.75 0.00 0.67
CA PRO A 239 -10.11 -0.88 1.77
C PRO A 239 -9.77 -2.34 1.45
N LEU A 240 -9.54 -3.14 2.50
CA LEU A 240 -9.52 -4.59 2.42
C LEU A 240 -10.95 -5.11 2.31
N ILE A 241 -11.22 -6.00 1.36
CA ILE A 241 -12.56 -6.51 1.08
C ILE A 241 -12.50 -8.03 0.93
N ILE A 242 -13.34 -8.73 1.68
CA ILE A 242 -13.63 -10.14 1.46
C ILE A 242 -14.99 -10.24 0.77
N SER A 243 -15.01 -10.86 -0.41
CA SER A 243 -16.21 -11.07 -1.20
C SER A 243 -16.57 -12.55 -1.27
N GLY A 244 -17.86 -12.85 -1.20
CA GLY A 244 -18.42 -14.17 -1.45
C GLY A 244 -19.31 -14.18 -2.69
N GLN A 245 -19.60 -15.36 -3.22
CA GLN A 245 -20.56 -15.47 -4.33
C GLN A 245 -21.98 -15.24 -3.80
N SER A 246 -22.75 -14.42 -4.50
CA SER A 246 -24.18 -14.27 -4.27
C SER A 246 -24.89 -15.60 -4.59
N GLY A 247 -25.85 -16.00 -3.76
CA GLY A 247 -26.67 -17.21 -3.97
C GLY A 247 -27.67 -17.09 -5.12
N LYS A 248 -27.72 -15.94 -5.82
CA LYS A 248 -28.69 -15.68 -6.89
C LYS A 248 -28.40 -16.51 -8.14
N SER A 249 -29.46 -16.97 -8.79
CA SER A 249 -29.37 -17.75 -10.03
C SER A 249 -28.94 -16.87 -11.21
N THR A 250 -28.00 -17.35 -12.00
CA THR A 250 -27.59 -16.68 -13.24
C THR A 250 -28.59 -16.87 -14.39
N LYS A 251 -29.51 -17.84 -14.28
CA LYS A 251 -30.51 -18.15 -15.32
C LYS A 251 -31.49 -17.02 -15.59
N LEU A 252 -31.76 -16.17 -14.58
CA LEU A 252 -32.68 -15.04 -14.75
C LEU A 252 -32.11 -14.00 -15.73
N TYR A 253 -30.79 -13.78 -15.71
CA TYR A 253 -30.15 -12.86 -16.68
C TYR A 253 -30.31 -13.34 -18.13
N GLU A 254 -30.15 -14.64 -18.39
CA GLU A 254 -30.33 -15.23 -19.70
C GLU A 254 -31.81 -15.15 -20.17
N ALA A 255 -32.76 -15.41 -19.26
CA ALA A 255 -34.18 -15.27 -19.56
C ALA A 255 -34.58 -13.82 -19.87
N CYS A 256 -34.05 -12.86 -19.09
CA CYS A 256 -34.31 -11.43 -19.35
C CYS A 256 -33.63 -10.94 -20.63
N ASP A 257 -32.50 -11.50 -21.04
CA ASP A 257 -31.85 -11.19 -22.31
C ASP A 257 -32.73 -11.64 -23.48
N ILE A 258 -33.28 -12.87 -23.44
CA ILE A 258 -34.20 -13.39 -24.46
C ILE A 258 -35.43 -12.50 -24.56
N LEU A 259 -36.01 -12.08 -23.44
CA LEU A 259 -37.16 -11.18 -23.44
C LEU A 259 -36.80 -9.79 -24.01
N ALA A 260 -35.66 -9.22 -23.62
CA ALA A 260 -35.23 -7.89 -24.09
C ALA A 260 -35.10 -7.82 -25.60
N GLN A 261 -34.71 -8.92 -26.25
CA GLN A 261 -34.66 -9.03 -27.73
C GLN A 261 -36.04 -9.07 -28.40
N GLN A 262 -37.09 -9.41 -27.65
CA GLN A 262 -38.46 -9.47 -28.13
C GLN A 262 -39.26 -8.18 -27.92
N LEU A 263 -38.76 -7.30 -27.03
CA LEU A 263 -39.40 -6.03 -26.72
C LEU A 263 -39.03 -4.96 -27.76
N THR A 264 -39.99 -4.08 -28.07
CA THR A 264 -39.84 -3.03 -29.06
C THR A 264 -39.60 -1.68 -28.40
N ARG A 265 -38.51 -0.99 -28.78
CA ARG A 265 -38.24 0.38 -28.31
C ARG A 265 -39.31 1.33 -28.81
N GLY A 266 -39.85 2.16 -27.92
CA GLY A 266 -40.73 3.27 -28.26
C GLY A 266 -39.97 4.48 -28.79
N GLU A 267 -40.70 5.46 -29.32
CA GLU A 267 -40.12 6.72 -29.76
C GLU A 267 -39.68 7.56 -28.57
N ASP A 268 -38.60 8.33 -28.76
CA ASP A 268 -38.08 9.23 -27.70
C ASP A 268 -39.14 10.31 -27.40
N VAL A 269 -39.59 10.37 -26.18
CA VAL A 269 -40.55 11.37 -25.71
C VAL A 269 -39.83 12.71 -25.58
N PRO A 270 -40.28 13.80 -26.27
CA PRO A 270 -39.69 15.13 -26.09
C PRO A 270 -39.73 15.59 -24.63
N GLU A 271 -38.72 16.37 -24.21
CA GLU A 271 -38.66 16.90 -22.81
C GLU A 271 -40.02 17.55 -22.46
N TYR A 272 -40.65 17.04 -21.40
CA TYR A 272 -41.91 17.52 -20.85
C TYR A 272 -41.73 18.95 -20.35
N SER A 273 -42.33 19.94 -21.04
CA SER A 273 -42.30 21.29 -20.55
C SER A 273 -43.24 21.42 -19.35
N LYS A 274 -42.91 22.29 -18.35
CA LYS A 274 -43.81 22.59 -17.25
C LYS A 274 -45.19 23.09 -17.72
N MET A 275 -45.28 23.59 -18.95
CA MET A 275 -46.48 24.07 -19.62
C MET A 275 -47.38 22.90 -20.02
N ASP A 276 -46.80 21.80 -20.53
CA ASP A 276 -47.55 20.60 -20.96
C ASP A 276 -48.17 19.87 -19.79
N ALA A 277 -47.48 19.86 -18.64
CA ALA A 277 -48.02 19.33 -17.36
C ALA A 277 -49.23 20.14 -16.86
N ILE A 278 -49.24 21.47 -17.05
CA ILE A 278 -50.35 22.35 -16.65
C ILE A 278 -51.53 22.22 -17.60
N MET A 279 -51.30 21.92 -18.86
CA MET A 279 -52.36 21.73 -19.88
C MET A 279 -52.99 20.34 -19.87
N GLY A 280 -52.49 19.40 -19.05
CA GLY A 280 -53.05 18.04 -18.97
C GLY A 280 -52.85 17.22 -20.25
N ILE A 281 -51.81 17.51 -21.02
CA ILE A 281 -51.48 16.75 -22.24
C ILE A 281 -50.89 15.42 -21.80
N GLU A 282 -51.65 14.34 -21.89
CA GLU A 282 -51.13 12.98 -21.77
C GLU A 282 -50.34 12.63 -23.04
N GLN A 283 -49.05 12.32 -22.87
CA GLN A 283 -48.27 11.78 -23.98
C GLN A 283 -48.58 10.29 -24.14
N GLU A 284 -48.95 9.86 -25.29
CA GLU A 284 -49.08 8.44 -25.61
C GLU A 284 -47.68 7.82 -25.67
N GLU A 285 -47.36 6.98 -24.69
CA GLU A 285 -46.16 6.16 -24.71
C GLU A 285 -46.26 5.12 -25.83
N THR A 286 -45.28 5.09 -26.72
CA THR A 286 -45.22 4.12 -27.81
C THR A 286 -44.22 3.02 -27.51
N GLY A 287 -44.45 1.80 -28.01
CA GLY A 287 -43.57 0.66 -27.82
C GLY A 287 -43.62 0.05 -26.40
N ASP A 288 -42.72 -0.85 -26.10
CA ASP A 288 -42.70 -1.61 -24.87
C ASP A 288 -41.82 -0.95 -23.79
N PHE A 289 -40.86 -0.12 -24.20
CA PHE A 289 -39.98 0.64 -23.29
C PHE A 289 -39.43 1.88 -23.97
N ILE A 290 -39.05 2.84 -23.16
CA ILE A 290 -38.45 4.12 -23.59
C ILE A 290 -37.02 4.20 -23.03
N VAL A 291 -36.10 4.70 -23.88
CA VAL A 291 -34.68 4.88 -23.50
C VAL A 291 -34.38 6.36 -23.42
N ASN A 292 -33.92 6.81 -22.27
CA ASN A 292 -33.33 8.14 -22.09
C ASN A 292 -31.81 8.01 -22.12
N GLU A 293 -31.18 8.33 -23.25
CA GLU A 293 -29.74 8.21 -23.45
C GLU A 293 -28.95 9.21 -22.61
N LYS A 294 -29.52 10.40 -22.34
CA LYS A 294 -28.88 11.47 -21.57
C LYS A 294 -28.73 11.08 -20.10
N ASP A 295 -29.76 10.50 -19.51
CA ASP A 295 -29.77 10.09 -18.11
C ASP A 295 -29.38 8.62 -17.91
N LYS A 296 -29.09 7.90 -19.01
CA LYS A 296 -28.78 6.45 -19.05
C LYS A 296 -29.87 5.59 -18.36
N LEU A 297 -31.12 5.94 -18.56
CA LEU A 297 -32.29 5.27 -17.96
C LEU A 297 -33.12 4.53 -19.01
N VAL A 298 -33.74 3.44 -18.60
CA VAL A 298 -34.74 2.70 -19.36
C VAL A 298 -35.98 2.51 -18.50
N ASN A 299 -37.15 2.85 -19.06
CA ASN A 299 -38.44 2.68 -18.39
C ASN A 299 -39.36 1.79 -19.25
N LEU A 300 -40.03 0.84 -18.61
CA LEU A 300 -41.07 0.04 -19.26
C LEU A 300 -42.36 0.88 -19.39
N THR A 301 -43.02 0.77 -20.55
CA THR A 301 -44.37 1.28 -20.74
C THR A 301 -45.40 0.29 -20.19
N GLN A 302 -46.67 0.68 -20.09
CA GLN A 302 -47.75 -0.22 -19.70
C GLN A 302 -47.78 -1.50 -20.58
N GLN A 303 -47.63 -1.33 -21.89
CA GLN A 303 -47.58 -2.45 -22.85
C GLN A 303 -46.37 -3.36 -22.60
N GLY A 304 -45.20 -2.77 -22.22
CA GLY A 304 -44.01 -3.52 -21.85
C GLY A 304 -44.18 -4.32 -20.57
N VAL A 305 -44.79 -3.75 -19.56
CA VAL A 305 -45.12 -4.44 -18.30
C VAL A 305 -45.98 -5.68 -18.57
N GLU A 306 -47.06 -5.54 -19.35
CA GLU A 306 -47.95 -6.67 -19.70
C GLU A 306 -47.21 -7.80 -20.42
N LYS A 307 -46.25 -7.47 -21.30
CA LYS A 307 -45.44 -8.47 -22.02
C LYS A 307 -44.48 -9.18 -21.06
N VAL A 308 -43.87 -8.47 -20.11
CA VAL A 308 -43.00 -9.05 -19.08
C VAL A 308 -43.80 -10.01 -18.19
N GLU A 309 -44.97 -9.58 -17.70
CA GLU A 309 -45.87 -10.39 -16.88
C GLU A 309 -46.28 -11.67 -17.59
N LYS A 310 -46.64 -11.57 -18.86
CA LYS A 310 -47.00 -12.71 -19.70
C LYS A 310 -45.83 -13.68 -19.94
N PHE A 311 -44.61 -13.16 -20.14
CA PHE A 311 -43.41 -13.97 -20.38
C PHE A 311 -43.00 -14.76 -19.17
N PHE A 312 -43.05 -14.15 -17.98
CA PHE A 312 -42.69 -14.81 -16.72
C PHE A 312 -43.84 -15.51 -16.01
N HIS A 313 -45.06 -15.43 -16.56
CA HIS A 313 -46.28 -15.99 -15.97
C HIS A 313 -46.57 -15.48 -14.58
N ILE A 314 -46.46 -14.18 -14.39
CA ILE A 314 -46.70 -13.48 -13.11
C ILE A 314 -47.92 -12.54 -13.28
N ASP A 315 -48.65 -12.31 -12.17
CA ASP A 315 -49.91 -11.52 -12.20
C ASP A 315 -49.62 -10.02 -12.13
N ASN A 316 -48.58 -9.59 -11.40
CA ASN A 316 -48.26 -8.17 -11.21
C ASN A 316 -46.76 -7.98 -11.04
N LEU A 317 -46.12 -7.27 -11.95
CA LEU A 317 -44.67 -6.99 -11.95
C LEU A 317 -44.26 -6.08 -10.78
N ALA A 318 -45.19 -5.25 -10.28
CA ALA A 318 -44.90 -4.33 -9.14
C ALA A 318 -44.94 -4.99 -7.78
N ASP A 319 -45.34 -6.25 -7.67
CA ASP A 319 -45.32 -6.96 -6.38
C ASP A 319 -43.88 -7.14 -5.86
N PRO A 320 -43.69 -7.04 -4.51
CA PRO A 320 -42.36 -7.17 -3.92
C PRO A 320 -41.61 -8.45 -4.30
N GLU A 321 -42.33 -9.53 -4.56
CA GLU A 321 -41.76 -10.82 -4.98
C GLU A 321 -41.18 -10.78 -6.41
N ASN A 322 -41.68 -9.87 -7.25
CA ASN A 322 -41.33 -9.75 -8.67
C ASN A 322 -40.33 -8.61 -8.95
N LEU A 323 -39.92 -7.84 -7.94
CA LEU A 323 -38.98 -6.71 -8.11
C LEU A 323 -37.65 -7.15 -8.70
N GLU A 324 -37.17 -8.36 -8.41
CA GLU A 324 -35.96 -8.90 -9.00
C GLU A 324 -36.11 -9.13 -10.51
N ILE A 325 -37.26 -9.59 -10.97
CA ILE A 325 -37.58 -9.76 -12.41
C ILE A 325 -37.59 -8.39 -13.08
N GLN A 326 -38.32 -7.43 -12.53
CA GLN A 326 -38.37 -6.07 -13.02
C GLN A 326 -36.98 -5.45 -13.18
N HIS A 327 -36.16 -5.55 -12.11
CA HIS A 327 -34.80 -5.03 -12.12
C HIS A 327 -33.95 -5.67 -13.22
N ASN A 328 -33.95 -7.01 -13.34
CA ASN A 328 -33.16 -7.72 -14.34
C ASN A 328 -33.64 -7.46 -15.78
N VAL A 329 -34.93 -7.26 -16.02
CA VAL A 329 -35.44 -6.85 -17.34
C VAL A 329 -34.92 -5.46 -17.71
N ILE A 330 -34.96 -4.50 -16.80
CA ILE A 330 -34.40 -3.16 -17.01
C ILE A 330 -32.89 -3.23 -17.27
N LEU A 331 -32.14 -4.07 -16.54
CA LEU A 331 -30.72 -4.27 -16.78
C LEU A 331 -30.43 -4.88 -18.15
N ALA A 332 -31.21 -5.86 -18.59
CA ALA A 332 -31.08 -6.45 -19.91
C ALA A 332 -31.32 -5.40 -21.03
N LEU A 333 -32.34 -4.57 -20.88
CA LEU A 333 -32.60 -3.47 -21.80
C LEU A 333 -31.50 -2.42 -21.78
N ARG A 334 -30.98 -2.06 -20.62
CA ARG A 334 -29.81 -1.17 -20.50
C ARG A 334 -28.56 -1.76 -21.17
N ALA A 335 -28.31 -3.05 -21.00
CA ALA A 335 -27.21 -3.73 -21.67
C ALA A 335 -27.31 -3.67 -23.19
N HIS A 336 -28.52 -3.82 -23.77
CA HIS A 336 -28.74 -3.79 -25.21
C HIS A 336 -28.69 -2.38 -25.81
N TYR A 337 -29.23 -1.38 -25.12
CA TYR A 337 -29.51 -0.06 -25.68
C TYR A 337 -28.61 1.07 -25.16
N LEU A 338 -27.91 0.87 -24.06
CA LEU A 338 -27.06 1.89 -23.42
C LEU A 338 -25.61 1.44 -23.22
N MET A 339 -25.28 0.17 -23.52
CA MET A 339 -23.93 -0.38 -23.40
C MET A 339 -23.46 -0.95 -24.71
N PHE A 340 -22.41 -0.38 -25.28
CA PHE A 340 -21.93 -0.71 -26.62
C PHE A 340 -20.60 -1.43 -26.59
N ARG A 341 -20.53 -2.54 -27.33
CA ARG A 341 -19.27 -3.29 -27.49
C ARG A 341 -18.25 -2.41 -28.22
N ASP A 342 -16.98 -2.54 -27.83
CA ASP A 342 -15.84 -1.78 -28.35
C ASP A 342 -15.85 -0.28 -28.00
N GLN A 343 -16.81 0.18 -27.17
CA GLN A 343 -16.85 1.50 -26.54
C GLN A 343 -16.84 1.38 -25.03
N ASP A 344 -17.87 0.79 -24.44
CA ASP A 344 -18.02 0.66 -22.99
C ASP A 344 -17.32 -0.61 -22.47
N TYR A 345 -17.23 -1.64 -23.28
CA TYR A 345 -16.59 -2.92 -22.94
C TYR A 345 -16.07 -3.65 -24.19
N VAL A 346 -15.18 -4.60 -23.97
CA VAL A 346 -14.71 -5.56 -24.99
C VAL A 346 -14.98 -6.99 -24.53
N VAL A 347 -15.08 -7.92 -25.48
CA VAL A 347 -15.17 -9.36 -25.20
C VAL A 347 -13.87 -10.02 -25.62
N LYS A 348 -13.16 -10.60 -24.64
CA LYS A 348 -11.89 -11.30 -24.86
C LYS A 348 -11.84 -12.55 -23.99
N GLU A 349 -11.41 -13.67 -24.57
CA GLU A 349 -11.26 -14.95 -23.84
C GLU A 349 -12.52 -15.37 -23.09
N ASP A 350 -13.67 -15.27 -23.74
CA ASP A 350 -15.00 -15.58 -23.17
C ASP A 350 -15.35 -14.74 -21.91
N GLN A 351 -14.82 -13.52 -21.83
CA GLN A 351 -15.07 -12.59 -20.73
C GLN A 351 -15.37 -11.19 -21.23
N VAL A 352 -16.30 -10.52 -20.54
CA VAL A 352 -16.55 -9.08 -20.73
C VAL A 352 -15.55 -8.31 -19.88
N MET A 353 -14.85 -7.35 -20.50
CA MET A 353 -13.90 -6.46 -19.80
C MET A 353 -14.32 -5.01 -20.05
N ILE A 354 -14.34 -4.22 -18.98
CA ILE A 354 -14.70 -2.79 -19.04
C ILE A 354 -13.61 -2.01 -19.76
N VAL A 355 -14.03 -1.05 -20.58
CA VAL A 355 -13.16 -0.03 -21.17
C VAL A 355 -13.39 1.28 -20.41
N ASP A 356 -12.32 1.92 -19.99
CA ASP A 356 -12.37 3.23 -19.33
C ASP A 356 -12.80 4.32 -20.33
N GLU A 357 -13.84 5.03 -20.01
CA GLU A 357 -14.43 6.07 -20.88
C GLU A 357 -13.45 7.20 -21.20
N PHE A 358 -12.53 7.52 -20.27
CA PHE A 358 -11.60 8.65 -20.41
C PHE A 358 -10.28 8.24 -21.09
N THR A 359 -9.79 7.05 -20.80
CA THR A 359 -8.47 6.60 -21.27
C THR A 359 -8.54 5.61 -22.44
N GLY A 360 -9.72 5.01 -22.70
CA GLY A 360 -9.90 3.95 -23.69
C GLY A 360 -9.16 2.65 -23.33
N ARG A 361 -8.68 2.49 -22.09
CA ARG A 361 -7.93 1.32 -21.65
C ARG A 361 -8.84 0.25 -21.08
N ILE A 362 -8.51 -1.01 -21.34
CA ILE A 362 -9.19 -2.15 -20.70
C ILE A 362 -8.83 -2.14 -19.21
N MET A 363 -9.85 -2.30 -18.36
CA MET A 363 -9.73 -2.40 -16.91
C MET A 363 -9.89 -3.86 -16.44
N PRO A 364 -8.82 -4.66 -16.34
CA PRO A 364 -8.90 -6.05 -15.93
C PRO A 364 -9.44 -6.18 -14.50
N GLY A 365 -10.30 -7.19 -14.27
CA GLY A 365 -10.84 -7.50 -12.95
C GLY A 365 -11.97 -6.58 -12.46
N ARG A 366 -12.21 -5.43 -13.10
CA ARG A 366 -13.37 -4.58 -12.77
C ARG A 366 -14.64 -5.09 -13.42
N ARG A 367 -15.76 -4.90 -12.72
CA ARG A 367 -17.11 -5.30 -13.17
C ARG A 367 -18.09 -4.15 -12.89
N TYR A 368 -19.09 -3.98 -13.76
CA TYR A 368 -20.21 -3.08 -13.47
C TYR A 368 -21.02 -3.61 -12.29
N SER A 369 -21.53 -2.70 -11.46
CA SER A 369 -22.33 -3.01 -10.28
C SER A 369 -23.77 -3.40 -10.63
N ASP A 370 -24.49 -3.83 -9.59
CA ASP A 370 -25.95 -4.03 -9.57
C ASP A 370 -26.49 -5.01 -10.62
N GLY A 371 -25.67 -5.95 -11.09
CA GLY A 371 -26.08 -6.95 -12.08
C GLY A 371 -25.92 -6.51 -13.54
N LEU A 372 -25.51 -5.27 -13.82
CA LEU A 372 -25.34 -4.80 -15.21
C LEU A 372 -24.26 -5.59 -15.95
N HIS A 373 -23.17 -5.97 -15.27
CA HIS A 373 -22.12 -6.78 -15.90
C HIS A 373 -22.63 -8.15 -16.32
N GLN A 374 -23.42 -8.79 -15.49
CA GLN A 374 -24.07 -10.08 -15.79
C GLN A 374 -25.08 -9.95 -16.95
N ALA A 375 -25.82 -8.84 -17.02
CA ALA A 375 -26.71 -8.57 -18.14
C ALA A 375 -25.94 -8.40 -19.46
N ILE A 376 -24.76 -7.79 -19.44
CA ILE A 376 -23.87 -7.68 -20.61
C ILE A 376 -23.29 -9.06 -20.96
N GLU A 377 -22.87 -9.85 -19.96
CA GLU A 377 -22.39 -11.23 -20.18
C GLU A 377 -23.48 -12.08 -20.86
N ALA A 378 -24.75 -11.96 -20.43
CA ALA A 378 -25.89 -12.63 -21.07
C ALA A 378 -26.11 -12.15 -22.51
N LYS A 379 -26.09 -10.83 -22.75
CA LYS A 379 -26.21 -10.22 -24.10
C LYS A 379 -25.14 -10.73 -25.06
N GLU A 380 -23.91 -10.86 -24.61
CA GLU A 380 -22.76 -11.30 -25.42
C GLU A 380 -22.63 -12.84 -25.48
N HIS A 381 -23.56 -13.57 -24.86
CA HIS A 381 -23.58 -15.03 -24.79
C HIS A 381 -22.31 -15.68 -24.27
N VAL A 382 -21.61 -14.96 -23.38
CA VAL A 382 -20.48 -15.48 -22.60
C VAL A 382 -20.99 -16.04 -21.27
N LYS A 383 -20.15 -16.81 -20.57
CA LYS A 383 -20.53 -17.39 -19.28
C LYS A 383 -20.88 -16.31 -18.27
N VAL A 384 -22.15 -16.25 -17.84
CA VAL A 384 -22.60 -15.34 -16.79
C VAL A 384 -22.01 -15.75 -15.45
N LYS A 385 -21.15 -14.91 -14.89
CA LYS A 385 -20.54 -15.13 -13.57
C LYS A 385 -21.50 -14.65 -12.49
N ARG A 386 -21.55 -15.37 -11.37
CA ARG A 386 -22.35 -14.96 -10.21
C ARG A 386 -21.89 -13.59 -9.69
N GLU A 387 -22.86 -12.82 -9.23
CA GLU A 387 -22.59 -11.55 -8.56
C GLU A 387 -21.76 -11.79 -7.29
N SER A 388 -20.75 -10.96 -7.03
CA SER A 388 -20.00 -11.02 -5.79
C SER A 388 -20.67 -10.13 -4.75
N LYS A 389 -20.88 -10.67 -3.54
CA LYS A 389 -21.39 -9.92 -2.39
C LYS A 389 -20.24 -9.64 -1.45
N THR A 390 -20.05 -8.38 -1.05
CA THR A 390 -19.10 -8.03 0.00
C THR A 390 -19.56 -8.63 1.32
N LEU A 391 -18.72 -9.47 1.90
CA LEU A 391 -18.98 -10.14 3.19
C LEU A 391 -18.39 -9.36 4.36
N ALA A 392 -17.19 -8.83 4.18
CA ALA A 392 -16.48 -8.04 5.19
C ALA A 392 -15.59 -7.00 4.52
N THR A 393 -15.43 -5.86 5.16
CA THR A 393 -14.53 -4.80 4.69
C THR A 393 -13.98 -4.01 5.87
N ILE A 394 -12.72 -3.56 5.75
CA ILE A 394 -12.11 -2.61 6.67
C ILE A 394 -11.08 -1.76 5.92
N THR A 395 -10.95 -0.49 6.28
CA THR A 395 -9.85 0.36 5.82
C THR A 395 -8.61 0.15 6.68
N PHE A 396 -7.42 0.37 6.13
CA PHE A 396 -6.18 0.31 6.92
C PHE A 396 -6.18 1.32 8.07
N GLN A 397 -6.77 2.52 7.86
CA GLN A 397 -6.92 3.52 8.92
C GLN A 397 -7.69 2.95 10.13
N ASN A 398 -8.85 2.37 9.87
CA ASN A 398 -9.67 1.79 10.94
C ASN A 398 -9.02 0.56 11.56
N PHE A 399 -8.30 -0.23 10.77
CA PHE A 399 -7.63 -1.43 11.25
C PHE A 399 -6.45 -1.08 12.18
N PHE A 400 -5.49 -0.28 11.71
CA PHE A 400 -4.31 0.06 12.52
C PHE A 400 -4.65 0.92 13.75
N ASN A 401 -5.74 1.68 13.72
CA ASN A 401 -6.23 2.39 14.91
C ASN A 401 -6.82 1.48 16.00
N LYS A 402 -6.96 0.17 15.74
CA LYS A 402 -7.35 -0.81 16.77
C LYS A 402 -6.18 -1.32 17.61
N PHE A 403 -4.94 -1.10 17.18
CA PHE A 403 -3.78 -1.42 17.99
C PHE A 403 -3.71 -0.53 19.23
N GLU A 404 -3.38 -1.14 20.39
CA GLU A 404 -3.15 -0.39 21.63
C GLU A 404 -1.97 0.57 21.48
N LYS A 405 -0.91 0.13 20.78
CA LYS A 405 0.25 0.94 20.42
C LYS A 405 0.69 0.64 18.99
N LYS A 406 1.03 1.66 18.24
CA LYS A 406 1.60 1.54 16.91
C LYS A 406 2.74 2.52 16.72
N ALA A 407 3.74 2.12 15.96
CA ALA A 407 4.88 2.94 15.58
C ALA A 407 5.24 2.67 14.12
N GLY A 408 5.98 3.55 13.51
CA GLY A 408 6.38 3.38 12.13
C GLY A 408 7.78 3.88 11.85
N MET A 409 8.39 3.36 10.78
CA MET A 409 9.68 3.80 10.29
C MET A 409 9.67 3.88 8.77
N THR A 410 10.33 4.88 8.22
CA THR A 410 10.51 5.09 6.77
C THR A 410 11.61 6.12 6.53
N GLY A 411 12.01 6.29 5.27
CA GLY A 411 12.94 7.34 4.83
C GLY A 411 12.29 8.70 4.56
N THR A 412 10.95 8.79 4.49
CA THR A 412 10.22 9.90 3.84
C THR A 412 8.86 10.23 4.47
N ALA A 413 8.76 10.29 5.80
CA ALA A 413 7.48 10.53 6.48
C ALA A 413 7.13 12.02 6.71
N LEU A 414 8.13 12.89 6.81
CA LEU A 414 7.94 14.27 7.27
C LEU A 414 6.99 15.08 6.38
N THR A 415 6.96 14.79 5.09
CA THR A 415 6.06 15.46 4.14
C THR A 415 4.59 15.19 4.44
N GLU A 416 4.28 14.05 5.03
CA GLU A 416 2.93 13.57 5.36
C GLU A 416 2.65 13.63 6.88
N GLU A 417 3.48 14.34 7.66
CA GLU A 417 3.36 14.41 9.14
C GLU A 417 1.96 14.82 9.57
N LYS A 418 1.34 15.75 8.84
CA LYS A 418 -0.01 16.21 9.16
C LYS A 418 -1.03 15.08 9.06
N GLU A 419 -0.96 14.27 8.02
CA GLU A 419 -1.86 13.13 7.81
C GLU A 419 -1.65 12.05 8.86
N PHE A 420 -0.40 11.72 9.19
CA PHE A 420 -0.08 10.80 10.27
C PHE A 420 -0.62 11.26 11.63
N ARG A 421 -0.53 12.54 11.91
CA ARG A 421 -1.05 13.11 13.16
C ARG A 421 -2.57 13.13 13.20
N ASP A 422 -3.22 13.58 12.12
CA ASP A 422 -4.67 13.77 12.07
C ASP A 422 -5.43 12.42 12.05
N ILE A 423 -4.91 11.40 11.37
CA ILE A 423 -5.57 10.09 11.20
C ILE A 423 -5.14 9.08 12.27
N TYR A 424 -3.82 9.02 12.56
CA TYR A 424 -3.25 7.95 13.39
C TYR A 424 -2.76 8.43 14.75
N GLY A 425 -2.73 9.74 15.00
CA GLY A 425 -2.21 10.32 16.24
C GLY A 425 -0.69 10.19 16.41
N MET A 426 0.05 9.97 15.33
CA MET A 426 1.50 9.80 15.35
C MET A 426 2.19 11.03 14.80
N ASP A 427 3.22 11.52 15.47
CA ASP A 427 4.12 12.54 14.96
C ASP A 427 5.39 11.91 14.35
N VAL A 428 6.09 12.69 13.53
CA VAL A 428 7.30 12.26 12.83
C VAL A 428 8.52 12.89 13.49
N ILE A 429 9.51 12.08 13.83
CA ILE A 429 10.80 12.53 14.32
C ILE A 429 11.88 12.20 13.29
N GLU A 430 12.45 13.23 12.73
CA GLU A 430 13.58 13.12 11.80
C GLU A 430 14.87 12.82 12.60
N ILE A 431 15.49 11.67 12.30
CA ILE A 431 16.69 11.20 12.96
C ILE A 431 17.89 11.50 12.07
N PRO A 432 18.97 12.11 12.60
CA PRO A 432 20.17 12.39 11.81
C PRO A 432 20.83 11.08 11.36
N THR A 433 21.50 11.13 10.21
CA THR A 433 22.28 10.00 9.70
C THR A 433 23.51 9.73 10.59
N ASN A 434 23.92 8.46 10.69
CA ASN A 434 25.09 8.07 11.47
C ASN A 434 26.40 8.69 10.96
N ARG A 435 26.49 8.88 9.63
CA ARG A 435 27.60 9.56 8.96
C ARG A 435 27.05 10.67 8.07
N PRO A 436 27.86 11.72 7.75
CA PRO A 436 27.44 12.73 6.78
C PRO A 436 27.02 12.11 5.46
N ILE A 437 25.95 12.65 4.86
CA ILE A 437 25.44 12.19 3.58
C ILE A 437 26.49 12.49 2.50
N ALA A 438 26.96 11.44 1.81
CA ALA A 438 27.92 11.55 0.72
C ALA A 438 27.23 11.67 -0.66
N ARG A 439 25.91 11.46 -0.75
CA ARG A 439 25.14 11.58 -2.00
C ARG A 439 25.23 12.99 -2.55
N ILE A 440 25.45 13.08 -3.85
CA ILE A 440 25.49 14.35 -4.59
C ILE A 440 24.20 14.44 -5.43
N ASP A 441 23.33 15.37 -5.10
CA ASP A 441 22.10 15.60 -5.84
C ASP A 441 22.36 16.65 -6.94
N HIS A 442 22.28 16.22 -8.19
CA HIS A 442 22.43 17.10 -9.35
C HIS A 442 21.11 17.84 -9.64
N GLN A 443 21.20 18.98 -10.32
CA GLN A 443 20.04 19.71 -10.79
C GLN A 443 19.34 18.94 -11.92
N ASP A 444 18.01 19.15 -12.04
CA ASP A 444 17.24 18.55 -13.13
C ASP A 444 17.74 18.99 -14.49
N ALA A 445 17.89 18.05 -15.40
CA ALA A 445 18.13 18.32 -16.81
C ALA A 445 16.80 18.39 -17.58
N VAL A 446 16.53 19.54 -18.18
CA VAL A 446 15.29 19.80 -18.92
C VAL A 446 15.50 19.65 -20.42
N TYR A 447 14.68 18.86 -21.06
CA TYR A 447 14.74 18.57 -22.50
C TYR A 447 13.49 19.04 -23.22
N LYS A 448 13.65 19.40 -24.49
CA LYS A 448 12.56 19.90 -25.33
C LYS A 448 11.57 18.78 -25.72
N THR A 449 12.06 17.58 -25.88
CA THR A 449 11.26 16.41 -26.29
C THR A 449 11.60 15.16 -25.45
N LYS A 450 10.64 14.24 -25.31
CA LYS A 450 10.86 12.93 -24.67
C LYS A 450 11.98 12.12 -25.37
N LYS A 451 12.09 12.23 -26.70
CA LYS A 451 13.10 11.54 -27.49
C LYS A 451 14.52 12.02 -27.15
N GLU A 452 14.72 13.34 -27.01
CA GLU A 452 16.02 13.90 -26.60
C GLU A 452 16.35 13.48 -25.16
N LYS A 453 15.37 13.50 -24.24
CA LYS A 453 15.54 13.07 -22.88
C LYS A 453 16.04 11.61 -22.82
N PHE A 454 15.33 10.68 -23.45
CA PHE A 454 15.72 9.28 -23.41
C PHE A 454 17.06 8.99 -24.08
N LYS A 455 17.43 9.76 -25.13
CA LYS A 455 18.76 9.66 -25.73
C LYS A 455 19.84 10.10 -24.73
N ALA A 456 19.62 11.20 -24.00
CA ALA A 456 20.54 11.66 -22.96
C ALA A 456 20.67 10.66 -21.81
N VAL A 457 19.56 10.04 -21.39
CA VAL A 457 19.58 8.97 -20.37
C VAL A 457 20.48 7.80 -20.82
N VAL A 458 20.37 7.36 -22.08
CA VAL A 458 21.19 6.26 -22.62
C VAL A 458 22.67 6.66 -22.69
N GLU A 459 22.99 7.88 -23.07
CA GLU A 459 24.36 8.40 -23.09
C GLU A 459 24.98 8.46 -21.68
N GLU A 460 24.22 8.94 -20.69
CA GLU A 460 24.62 8.94 -19.28
C GLU A 460 24.86 7.53 -18.71
N VAL A 461 23.99 6.58 -19.04
CA VAL A 461 24.17 5.18 -18.66
C VAL A 461 25.43 4.61 -19.27
N LYS A 462 25.68 4.89 -20.56
CA LYS A 462 26.87 4.42 -21.28
C LYS A 462 28.17 4.93 -20.65
N GLU A 463 28.24 6.23 -20.39
CA GLU A 463 29.41 6.84 -19.75
C GLU A 463 29.70 6.26 -18.36
N ALA A 464 28.67 6.02 -17.56
CA ALA A 464 28.82 5.44 -16.23
C ALA A 464 29.25 3.96 -16.31
N HIS A 465 28.62 3.19 -17.18
CA HIS A 465 28.96 1.78 -17.41
C HIS A 465 30.41 1.61 -17.88
N GLU A 466 30.88 2.45 -18.83
CA GLU A 466 32.26 2.45 -19.30
C GLU A 466 33.31 2.75 -18.19
N LYS A 467 32.90 3.52 -17.17
CA LYS A 467 33.72 3.80 -15.97
C LYS A 467 33.61 2.70 -14.91
N GLY A 468 32.79 1.66 -15.12
CA GLY A 468 32.51 0.62 -14.14
C GLY A 468 31.56 1.05 -13.03
N GLN A 469 30.97 2.24 -13.14
CA GLN A 469 30.02 2.74 -12.15
C GLN A 469 28.66 2.05 -12.32
N PRO A 470 28.06 1.45 -11.27
CA PRO A 470 26.72 0.89 -11.36
C PRO A 470 25.67 1.99 -11.53
N VAL A 471 24.65 1.70 -12.33
CA VAL A 471 23.59 2.65 -12.69
C VAL A 471 22.21 2.08 -12.38
N LEU A 472 21.39 2.84 -11.69
CA LEU A 472 19.98 2.57 -11.48
C LEU A 472 19.14 3.61 -12.24
N VAL A 473 18.36 3.17 -13.22
CA VAL A 473 17.46 4.03 -13.99
C VAL A 473 16.03 3.86 -13.45
N GLY A 474 15.51 4.90 -12.82
CA GLY A 474 14.13 4.95 -12.31
C GLY A 474 13.14 5.37 -13.39
N THR A 475 12.06 4.60 -13.57
CA THR A 475 10.97 4.88 -14.52
C THR A 475 9.62 4.82 -13.82
N ILE A 476 8.61 5.57 -14.31
CA ILE A 476 7.27 5.57 -13.74
C ILE A 476 6.41 4.43 -14.32
N THR A 477 6.60 4.10 -15.59
CA THR A 477 5.76 3.13 -16.29
C THR A 477 6.57 1.96 -16.83
N ILE A 478 5.94 0.79 -16.93
CA ILE A 478 6.52 -0.39 -17.57
C ILE A 478 6.90 -0.09 -19.02
N GLU A 479 6.06 0.66 -19.76
CA GLU A 479 6.33 1.05 -21.14
C GLU A 479 7.64 1.86 -21.28
N THR A 480 7.87 2.81 -20.37
CA THR A 480 9.11 3.59 -20.35
C THR A 480 10.31 2.70 -20.04
N SER A 481 10.18 1.75 -19.12
CA SER A 481 11.25 0.80 -18.79
C SER A 481 11.61 -0.09 -19.99
N GLU A 482 10.61 -0.59 -20.72
CA GLU A 482 10.78 -1.40 -21.91
C GLU A 482 11.39 -0.59 -23.08
N LEU A 483 10.98 0.68 -23.23
CA LEU A 483 11.54 1.58 -24.24
C LEU A 483 13.05 1.83 -24.01
N ILE A 484 13.43 2.18 -22.79
CA ILE A 484 14.84 2.41 -22.43
C ILE A 484 15.63 1.11 -22.56
N SER A 485 15.08 -0.03 -22.11
CA SER A 485 15.70 -1.34 -22.31
C SER A 485 15.98 -1.62 -23.79
N GLY A 486 15.02 -1.36 -24.68
CA GLY A 486 15.19 -1.50 -26.12
C GLY A 486 16.26 -0.57 -26.70
N MET A 487 16.45 0.63 -26.14
CA MET A 487 17.50 1.56 -26.55
C MET A 487 18.88 1.08 -26.07
N LEU A 488 19.01 0.64 -24.81
CA LEU A 488 20.26 0.09 -24.27
C LEU A 488 20.72 -1.18 -24.99
N LYS A 489 19.78 -2.06 -25.37
CA LYS A 489 20.09 -3.25 -26.19
C LYS A 489 20.67 -2.88 -27.55
N ARG A 490 20.17 -1.83 -28.19
CA ARG A 490 20.71 -1.35 -29.49
C ARG A 490 22.12 -0.77 -29.36
N GLU A 491 22.46 -0.18 -28.23
CA GLU A 491 23.82 0.29 -27.92
C GLU A 491 24.75 -0.82 -27.39
N GLY A 492 24.24 -2.06 -27.25
CA GLY A 492 25.01 -3.20 -26.77
C GLY A 492 25.33 -3.15 -25.27
N ILE A 493 24.60 -2.40 -24.47
CA ILE A 493 24.80 -2.26 -23.03
C ILE A 493 24.03 -3.36 -22.30
N PRO A 494 24.72 -4.30 -21.59
CA PRO A 494 24.05 -5.32 -20.78
C PRO A 494 23.31 -4.66 -19.62
N HIS A 495 22.06 -5.05 -19.38
CA HIS A 495 21.24 -4.49 -18.31
C HIS A 495 20.16 -5.47 -17.87
N THR A 496 19.64 -5.23 -16.68
CA THR A 496 18.52 -5.98 -16.11
C THR A 496 17.31 -5.04 -15.91
N VAL A 497 16.10 -5.55 -16.15
CA VAL A 497 14.85 -4.79 -15.95
C VAL A 497 14.09 -5.36 -14.79
N LEU A 498 13.78 -4.51 -13.82
CA LEU A 498 12.97 -4.82 -12.65
C LEU A 498 11.63 -4.09 -12.76
N ASN A 499 10.57 -4.83 -13.02
CA ASN A 499 9.21 -4.31 -13.09
C ASN A 499 8.22 -5.35 -12.56
N ALA A 500 6.94 -4.99 -12.46
CA ALA A 500 5.89 -5.84 -11.92
C ALA A 500 5.71 -7.23 -12.60
N LYS A 501 6.39 -7.46 -13.72
CA LYS A 501 6.36 -8.77 -14.41
C LYS A 501 7.37 -9.78 -13.81
N PHE A 502 8.32 -9.34 -12.97
CA PHE A 502 9.45 -10.13 -12.50
C PHE A 502 9.59 -10.19 -10.98
N HIS A 503 8.49 -10.14 -10.26
CA HIS A 503 8.48 -10.12 -8.78
C HIS A 503 9.26 -11.26 -8.12
N GLU A 504 9.25 -12.46 -8.69
CA GLU A 504 9.93 -13.63 -8.10
C GLU A 504 11.46 -13.50 -8.13
N GLN A 505 12.04 -12.71 -9.03
CA GLN A 505 13.47 -12.50 -9.20
C GLN A 505 13.96 -11.16 -8.63
N GLU A 506 13.07 -10.40 -8.01
CA GLU A 506 13.34 -9.04 -7.54
C GLU A 506 14.58 -8.98 -6.64
N ALA A 507 14.67 -9.86 -5.65
CA ALA A 507 15.76 -9.89 -4.69
C ALA A 507 17.13 -10.18 -5.34
N GLU A 508 17.19 -11.07 -6.33
CA GLU A 508 18.43 -11.36 -7.06
C GLU A 508 18.85 -10.18 -7.92
N ILE A 509 17.90 -9.53 -8.60
CA ILE A 509 18.17 -8.35 -9.43
C ILE A 509 18.71 -7.21 -8.58
N VAL A 510 18.09 -6.94 -7.43
CA VAL A 510 18.54 -5.90 -6.50
C VAL A 510 19.91 -6.22 -5.91
N ALA A 511 20.17 -7.47 -5.57
CA ALA A 511 21.48 -7.91 -5.08
C ALA A 511 22.61 -7.67 -6.11
N GLN A 512 22.31 -7.76 -7.40
CA GLN A 512 23.25 -7.53 -8.48
C GLN A 512 23.38 -6.05 -8.88
N ALA A 513 22.38 -5.22 -8.57
CA ALA A 513 22.35 -3.82 -9.01
C ALA A 513 23.49 -2.95 -8.46
N GLY A 514 24.12 -3.37 -7.36
CA GLY A 514 25.25 -2.67 -6.74
C GLY A 514 26.63 -3.15 -7.20
N GLN A 515 26.72 -4.10 -8.12
CA GLN A 515 27.97 -4.63 -8.62
C GLN A 515 28.61 -3.68 -9.64
N HIS A 516 29.95 -3.75 -9.75
CA HIS A 516 30.72 -2.96 -10.70
C HIS A 516 30.16 -3.04 -12.12
N GLY A 517 29.86 -1.88 -12.70
CA GLY A 517 29.34 -1.75 -14.06
C GLY A 517 27.92 -2.28 -14.29
N ALA A 518 27.18 -2.68 -13.25
CA ALA A 518 25.81 -3.14 -13.38
C ALA A 518 24.88 -2.01 -13.86
N VAL A 519 23.96 -2.33 -14.77
CA VAL A 519 22.91 -1.40 -15.20
C VAL A 519 21.54 -2.02 -14.90
N THR A 520 20.74 -1.35 -14.09
CA THR A 520 19.42 -1.81 -13.70
C THR A 520 18.37 -0.74 -14.03
N ILE A 521 17.29 -1.14 -14.68
CA ILE A 521 16.12 -0.28 -14.92
C ILE A 521 15.03 -0.76 -13.95
N ALA A 522 14.51 0.13 -13.11
CA ALA A 522 13.47 -0.20 -12.15
C ALA A 522 12.26 0.73 -12.28
N THR A 523 11.04 0.19 -12.12
CA THR A 523 9.84 1.00 -11.93
C THR A 523 9.65 1.32 -10.45
N ASN A 524 8.93 2.40 -10.14
CA ASN A 524 8.81 3.01 -8.80
C ASN A 524 8.59 2.08 -7.63
N MET A 525 7.79 1.05 -7.81
CA MET A 525 7.41 0.14 -6.73
C MET A 525 8.34 -1.07 -6.61
N ALA A 526 9.25 -1.23 -7.56
CA ALA A 526 10.15 -2.37 -7.60
C ALA A 526 11.42 -2.07 -6.79
N GLY A 527 11.79 -2.97 -5.90
CA GLY A 527 12.99 -2.86 -5.06
C GLY A 527 12.83 -2.01 -3.79
N ARG A 528 11.66 -1.46 -3.51
CA ARG A 528 11.41 -0.71 -2.27
C ARG A 528 11.61 -1.59 -1.03
N GLY A 529 12.29 -1.08 -0.02
CA GLY A 529 12.62 -1.82 1.20
C GLY A 529 13.79 -2.80 1.07
N THR A 530 14.46 -2.85 -0.09
CA THR A 530 15.64 -3.71 -0.31
C THR A 530 16.90 -2.87 -0.50
N ASP A 531 17.92 -3.11 0.32
CA ASP A 531 19.18 -2.37 0.25
C ASP A 531 20.05 -2.86 -0.93
N ILE A 532 20.52 -1.93 -1.73
CA ILE A 532 21.53 -2.19 -2.78
C ILE A 532 22.92 -2.13 -2.15
N LYS A 533 23.57 -3.28 -2.02
CA LYS A 533 24.95 -3.35 -1.50
C LYS A 533 25.95 -3.13 -2.63
N LEU A 534 26.79 -2.10 -2.46
CA LEU A 534 27.87 -1.80 -3.40
C LEU A 534 29.10 -2.66 -3.09
N ASP A 535 29.69 -3.26 -4.11
CA ASP A 535 31.03 -3.87 -4.00
C ASP A 535 32.14 -2.79 -3.90
N GLU A 536 33.37 -3.20 -3.60
CA GLU A 536 34.48 -2.24 -3.45
C GLU A 536 34.81 -1.53 -4.76
N ASP A 537 34.83 -2.26 -5.87
CA ASP A 537 35.13 -1.70 -7.20
C ASP A 537 34.06 -0.68 -7.63
N ALA A 538 32.78 -0.93 -7.32
CA ALA A 538 31.68 0.02 -7.54
C ALA A 538 31.83 1.31 -6.71
N ARG A 539 32.29 1.20 -5.46
CA ARG A 539 32.58 2.35 -4.61
C ARG A 539 33.72 3.21 -5.15
N GLU A 540 34.80 2.57 -5.60
CA GLU A 540 35.95 3.23 -6.23
C GLU A 540 35.58 3.90 -7.55
N ALA A 541 34.65 3.30 -8.32
CA ALA A 541 34.11 3.87 -9.56
C ALA A 541 33.19 5.09 -9.34
N GLY A 542 32.89 5.46 -8.10
CA GLY A 542 32.07 6.63 -7.74
C GLY A 542 30.71 6.30 -7.09
N GLY A 543 30.48 5.05 -6.73
CA GLY A 543 29.23 4.58 -6.11
C GLY A 543 28.08 4.45 -7.10
N LEU A 544 26.86 4.22 -6.59
CA LEU A 544 25.66 4.03 -7.42
C LEU A 544 25.21 5.36 -8.05
N LYS A 545 25.13 5.39 -9.38
CA LYS A 545 24.53 6.49 -10.13
C LYS A 545 23.03 6.25 -10.30
N ILE A 546 22.21 7.19 -9.86
CA ILE A 546 20.76 7.13 -9.99
C ILE A 546 20.29 8.14 -11.05
N ILE A 547 19.53 7.66 -12.02
CA ILE A 547 18.95 8.47 -13.09
C ILE A 547 17.42 8.37 -13.00
N GLY A 548 16.74 9.37 -12.45
CA GLY A 548 15.28 9.47 -12.50
C GLY A 548 14.82 10.01 -13.85
N THR A 549 14.00 9.27 -14.57
CA THR A 549 13.55 9.70 -15.91
C THR A 549 12.43 10.73 -15.87
N GLU A 550 11.70 10.82 -14.78
CA GLU A 550 10.60 11.78 -14.57
C GLU A 550 10.50 12.09 -13.08
N ARG A 551 9.93 13.26 -12.75
CA ARG A 551 9.52 13.56 -11.38
C ARG A 551 8.16 12.94 -11.11
N HIS A 552 7.98 12.45 -9.90
CA HIS A 552 6.72 11.89 -9.44
C HIS A 552 5.72 12.97 -9.09
N GLU A 553 4.43 12.59 -9.02
CA GLU A 553 3.35 13.50 -8.64
C GLU A 553 3.51 13.99 -7.19
N SER A 554 3.96 13.12 -6.30
CA SER A 554 4.26 13.48 -4.92
C SER A 554 5.74 13.83 -4.74
N ARG A 555 6.02 14.78 -3.85
CA ARG A 555 7.40 15.14 -3.47
C ARG A 555 8.11 13.99 -2.76
N ARG A 556 7.37 13.18 -2.03
CA ARG A 556 7.87 12.00 -1.33
C ARG A 556 8.42 10.96 -2.28
N ASP A 557 7.63 10.55 -3.29
CA ASP A 557 8.02 9.54 -4.27
C ASP A 557 9.25 9.96 -5.09
N ALA A 558 9.49 11.26 -5.19
CA ALA A 558 10.69 11.79 -5.84
C ALA A 558 11.97 11.61 -5.00
N TYR A 559 11.85 11.35 -3.69
CA TYR A 559 12.98 11.13 -2.79
C TYR A 559 13.26 9.64 -2.55
N ASP A 560 12.26 8.78 -2.69
CA ASP A 560 12.38 7.34 -2.60
C ASP A 560 13.10 6.74 -3.82
#